data_260b794b4662933e5e4f2ed6e7ea6219
#
_entry.id   260b794b4662933e5e4f2ed6e7ea6219
#
_cell.length_a   1.000
_cell.length_b   1.000
_cell.length_c   1.000
_cell.angle_alpha   90.00
_cell.angle_beta   90.00
_cell.angle_gamma   90.00
#
_symmetry.space_group_name_H-M   'P 1'
#
loop_
_entity.id
_entity.type
_entity.pdbx_description
1 polymer ?
#
loop_
_entity_poly.entity_id
_entity_poly.type
_entity_poly.pdbx_seq_one_letter_code
_entity_poly.pdbx_strand_id
1 'polypeptide(L)'
;MSEKEITSIITEHGPLTGAMLVEKTGIDVLHLWQICCNNKNMRLETAGNRFLRLDRNVEGYARLSPSIRREFLTYTFIGLHNQAAELKEKVEVFRRETDRISREKRDIAELSIASTVDIMPEKDVILAKACFLLAGDVVYDMSHAVPRPEKSTGEMVHGSDLDIIVVVEDDLDPEVSRSLDNYIHKRKHLLLVNDREEIDYLIKSMSRVREQLNFDKFSSMVASKILYEGQFLYGNKEVFQEVKNLVEEYGIPDKLGVLEKEAIHNRELAEAQLLDIDMETESSEYLNLFFTRAEEDEIY
;
A
#
# COMPACT_ATOMS: atom_id res chain seq x y z
N MET A 1 23.47 21.20 10.57
CA MET A 1 23.08 20.76 11.93
C MET A 1 23.92 19.54 12.31
N SER A 2 24.34 19.37 13.53
CA SER A 2 25.26 18.31 13.94
C SER A 2 24.52 17.09 14.49
N GLU A 3 25.15 15.89 14.48
CA GLU A 3 24.65 14.69 15.15
C GLU A 3 24.28 14.93 16.64
N LYS A 4 24.97 15.86 17.30
CA LYS A 4 24.69 16.23 18.71
C LYS A 4 23.35 16.92 18.87
N GLU A 5 22.93 17.73 17.92
CA GLU A 5 21.64 18.42 17.96
C GLU A 5 20.49 17.43 17.76
N ILE A 6 20.62 16.46 16.83
CA ILE A 6 19.63 15.39 16.62
C ILE A 6 19.52 14.55 17.92
N THR A 7 20.66 14.17 18.50
CA THR A 7 20.70 13.43 19.78
C THR A 7 20.01 14.20 20.90
N SER A 8 20.21 15.53 20.98
CA SER A 8 19.54 16.39 21.97
C SER A 8 18.02 16.39 21.78
N ILE A 9 17.54 16.52 20.54
CA ILE A 9 16.11 16.49 20.19
C ILE A 9 15.48 15.15 20.62
N ILE A 10 16.13 14.02 20.28
CA ILE A 10 15.64 12.70 20.66
C ILE A 10 15.69 12.51 22.20
N THR A 11 16.68 13.06 22.88
CA THR A 11 16.78 13.01 24.35
C THR A 11 15.60 13.76 25.00
N GLU A 12 15.23 14.92 24.46
CA GLU A 12 14.18 15.78 25.01
C GLU A 12 12.76 15.23 24.71
N HIS A 13 12.55 14.71 23.51
CA HIS A 13 11.21 14.34 23.03
C HIS A 13 10.92 12.81 23.01
N GLY A 14 11.92 11.99 23.36
CA GLY A 14 11.85 10.54 23.18
C GLY A 14 12.01 10.11 21.72
N PRO A 15 11.80 8.83 21.39
CA PRO A 15 11.86 8.33 20.03
C PRO A 15 10.86 9.02 19.09
N LEU A 16 11.32 9.43 17.90
CA LEU A 16 10.56 10.19 16.91
C LEU A 16 10.58 9.48 15.55
N THR A 17 9.58 9.72 14.70
CA THR A 17 9.63 9.29 13.29
C THR A 17 10.59 10.15 12.48
N GLY A 18 11.01 9.65 11.31
CA GLY A 18 11.83 10.46 10.40
C GLY A 18 11.16 11.78 10.02
N ALA A 19 9.84 11.79 9.77
CA ALA A 19 9.09 13.01 9.47
C ALA A 19 9.16 14.04 10.62
N MET A 20 8.94 13.60 11.85
CA MET A 20 9.04 14.47 13.03
C MET A 20 10.45 15.04 13.22
N LEU A 21 11.49 14.26 12.91
CA LEU A 21 12.86 14.74 12.96
C LEU A 21 13.15 15.77 11.85
N VAL A 22 12.66 15.54 10.64
CA VAL A 22 12.76 16.53 9.53
C VAL A 22 12.10 17.85 9.93
N GLU A 23 10.88 17.80 10.46
CA GLU A 23 10.14 18.99 10.92
C GLU A 23 10.93 19.79 11.98
N LYS A 24 11.52 19.09 12.95
CA LYS A 24 12.27 19.73 14.05
C LYS A 24 13.66 20.23 13.64
N THR A 25 14.28 19.61 12.64
CA THR A 25 15.67 19.89 12.26
C THR A 25 15.81 20.72 11.00
N GLY A 26 14.85 20.62 10.06
CA GLY A 26 14.96 21.19 8.72
C GLY A 26 16.05 20.57 7.84
N ILE A 27 16.62 19.41 8.27
CA ILE A 27 17.66 18.71 7.48
C ILE A 27 17.01 18.03 6.30
N ASP A 28 17.70 17.99 5.15
CA ASP A 28 17.30 17.17 4.00
C ASP A 28 17.08 15.72 4.41
N VAL A 29 16.04 15.08 3.85
CA VAL A 29 15.60 13.76 4.27
C VAL A 29 16.66 12.68 4.07
N LEU A 30 17.36 12.70 2.91
CA LEU A 30 18.40 11.72 2.62
C LEU A 30 19.59 11.89 3.59
N HIS A 31 20.01 13.13 3.82
CA HIS A 31 21.09 13.42 4.74
C HIS A 31 20.74 13.03 6.19
N LEU A 32 19.50 13.30 6.62
CA LEU A 32 19.03 12.88 7.95
C LEU A 32 19.00 11.36 8.08
N TRP A 33 18.52 10.65 7.05
CA TRP A 33 18.52 9.19 7.00
C TRP A 33 19.93 8.62 7.12
N GLN A 34 20.91 9.16 6.37
CA GLN A 34 22.32 8.76 6.44
C GLN A 34 22.88 8.97 7.86
N ILE A 35 22.64 10.14 8.46
CA ILE A 35 23.10 10.44 9.84
C ILE A 35 22.52 9.42 10.82
N CYS A 36 21.21 9.16 10.75
CA CYS A 36 20.55 8.22 11.66
C CYS A 36 21.05 6.80 11.51
N CYS A 37 21.27 6.32 10.26
CA CYS A 37 21.75 4.97 9.98
C CYS A 37 23.24 4.78 10.40
N ASN A 38 24.08 5.80 10.20
CA ASN A 38 25.52 5.71 10.52
C ASN A 38 25.84 5.98 11.98
N ASN A 39 24.92 6.56 12.77
CA ASN A 39 25.17 6.93 14.15
C ASN A 39 25.03 5.73 15.10
N LYS A 40 26.14 5.30 15.69
CA LYS A 40 26.19 4.15 16.62
C LYS A 40 25.41 4.31 17.91
N ASN A 41 25.01 5.54 18.28
CA ASN A 41 24.22 5.81 19.48
C ASN A 41 22.71 5.79 19.20
N MET A 42 22.31 5.76 17.95
CA MET A 42 20.93 5.73 17.54
C MET A 42 20.50 4.29 17.22
N ARG A 43 19.22 4.02 17.42
CA ARG A 43 18.56 2.78 17.07
C ARG A 43 17.33 3.11 16.24
N LEU A 44 17.23 2.46 15.08
CA LEU A 44 16.10 2.58 14.19
C LEU A 44 15.25 1.31 14.30
N GLU A 45 13.95 1.46 14.46
CA GLU A 45 12.98 0.35 14.41
C GLU A 45 11.84 0.71 13.46
N THR A 46 11.54 -0.19 12.52
CA THR A 46 10.50 0.00 11.51
C THR A 46 9.22 -0.70 11.94
N ALA A 47 8.11 0.03 11.94
CA ALA A 47 6.78 -0.47 12.31
C ALA A 47 6.02 -1.08 11.13
N GLY A 48 6.30 -0.63 9.90
CA GLY A 48 5.62 -1.10 8.69
C GLY A 48 6.19 -2.39 8.10
N ASN A 49 5.44 -2.98 7.19
CA ASN A 49 5.84 -4.14 6.43
C ASN A 49 6.41 -3.72 5.06
N ARG A 50 7.42 -4.43 4.57
CA ARG A 50 7.89 -4.30 3.18
C ARG A 50 7.15 -5.31 2.33
N PHE A 51 6.70 -4.91 1.15
CA PHE A 51 6.03 -5.76 0.18
C PHE A 51 6.46 -5.46 -1.24
N LEU A 52 6.34 -6.45 -2.12
CA LEU A 52 6.62 -6.28 -3.55
C LEU A 52 5.66 -5.24 -4.14
N ARG A 53 6.20 -4.24 -4.84
CA ARG A 53 5.44 -3.34 -5.71
C ARG A 53 5.96 -3.44 -7.13
N LEU A 54 5.07 -3.58 -8.09
CA LEU A 54 5.42 -3.54 -9.50
C LEU A 54 5.38 -2.10 -9.99
N ASP A 55 6.49 -1.64 -10.55
CA ASP A 55 6.67 -0.28 -11.03
C ASP A 55 7.25 -0.28 -12.45
N ARG A 56 6.54 0.37 -13.37
CA ARG A 56 6.94 0.42 -14.79
C ARG A 56 8.27 1.16 -15.01
N ASN A 57 8.63 2.06 -14.11
CA ASN A 57 9.82 2.90 -14.24
C ASN A 57 11.06 2.25 -13.64
N VAL A 58 10.94 1.05 -13.08
CA VAL A 58 12.03 0.28 -12.51
C VAL A 58 12.42 -0.84 -13.47
N GLU A 59 13.71 -1.03 -13.69
CA GLU A 59 14.22 -2.17 -14.47
C GLU A 59 13.78 -3.48 -13.81
N GLY A 60 13.28 -4.44 -14.61
CA GLY A 60 12.69 -5.68 -14.07
C GLY A 60 11.31 -5.48 -13.42
N TYR A 61 10.80 -4.26 -13.34
CA TYR A 61 9.50 -3.88 -12.76
C TYR A 61 9.34 -4.11 -11.25
N ALA A 62 10.32 -4.71 -10.57
CA ALA A 62 10.21 -5.14 -9.19
C ALA A 62 10.92 -4.18 -8.23
N ARG A 63 10.20 -3.63 -7.26
CA ARG A 63 10.76 -2.90 -6.13
C ARG A 63 10.03 -3.21 -4.84
N LEU A 64 10.62 -2.87 -3.70
CA LEU A 64 9.91 -2.91 -2.42
C LEU A 64 9.15 -1.59 -2.18
N SER A 65 7.98 -1.71 -1.62
CA SER A 65 7.20 -0.63 -1.01
C SER A 65 7.15 -0.85 0.50
N PRO A 66 7.23 0.22 1.30
CA PRO A 66 7.48 1.60 0.92
C PRO A 66 8.91 1.85 0.40
N SER A 67 9.12 2.95 -0.34
CA SER A 67 10.48 3.41 -0.69
C SER A 67 11.31 3.71 0.56
N ILE A 68 12.65 3.85 0.43
CA ILE A 68 13.53 4.16 1.57
C ILE A 68 13.07 5.46 2.24
N ARG A 69 12.76 6.48 1.45
CA ARG A 69 12.26 7.78 1.96
C ARG A 69 10.95 7.64 2.73
N ARG A 70 9.94 6.98 2.13
CA ARG A 70 8.64 6.80 2.77
C ARG A 70 8.75 5.93 4.03
N GLU A 71 9.53 4.85 3.97
CA GLU A 71 9.78 4.00 5.13
C GLU A 71 10.42 4.79 6.28
N PHE A 72 11.45 5.60 5.98
CA PHE A 72 12.11 6.41 6.99
C PHE A 72 11.18 7.47 7.59
N LEU A 73 10.45 8.19 6.74
CA LEU A 73 9.59 9.28 7.20
C LEU A 73 8.39 8.80 8.01
N THR A 74 7.72 7.75 7.53
CA THR A 74 6.41 7.34 8.05
C THR A 74 6.49 6.19 9.05
N TYR A 75 7.32 5.18 8.77
CA TYR A 75 7.28 3.90 9.48
C TYR A 75 8.48 3.64 10.38
N THR A 76 9.55 4.45 10.27
CA THR A 76 10.76 4.25 11.07
C THR A 76 10.79 5.20 12.26
N PHE A 77 10.93 4.62 13.44
CA PHE A 77 11.14 5.33 14.68
C PHE A 77 12.61 5.32 15.04
N ILE A 78 13.13 6.49 15.39
CA ILE A 78 14.53 6.72 15.76
C ILE A 78 14.59 7.07 17.24
N GLY A 79 15.34 6.31 18.00
CA GLY A 79 15.57 6.51 19.44
C GLY A 79 17.04 6.33 19.79
N LEU A 80 17.39 6.58 21.05
CA LEU A 80 18.73 6.28 21.57
C LEU A 80 18.75 4.89 22.21
N HIS A 81 19.95 4.30 22.35
CA HIS A 81 20.06 2.95 22.94
C HIS A 81 19.47 2.85 24.36
N ASN A 82 19.57 3.91 25.18
CA ASN A 82 18.97 3.96 26.50
C ASN A 82 17.46 4.13 26.50
N GLN A 83 16.83 4.39 25.34
CA GLN A 83 15.38 4.52 25.14
C GLN A 83 14.77 3.29 24.47
N ALA A 84 15.45 2.13 24.45
CA ALA A 84 15.01 0.95 23.71
C ALA A 84 13.61 0.45 24.10
N ALA A 85 13.20 0.58 25.35
CA ALA A 85 11.86 0.18 25.81
C ALA A 85 10.78 1.12 25.26
N GLU A 86 11.00 2.43 25.35
CA GLU A 86 10.10 3.46 24.81
C GLU A 86 9.98 3.36 23.28
N LEU A 87 11.11 3.11 22.59
CA LEU A 87 11.14 2.92 21.15
C LEU A 87 10.23 1.74 20.72
N LYS A 88 10.36 0.59 21.39
CA LYS A 88 9.50 -0.57 21.15
C LYS A 88 8.02 -0.26 21.42
N GLU A 89 7.73 0.43 22.51
CA GLU A 89 6.36 0.81 22.83
C GLU A 89 5.73 1.69 21.74
N LYS A 90 6.46 2.70 21.23
CA LYS A 90 5.98 3.56 20.14
C LYS A 90 5.74 2.77 18.86
N VAL A 91 6.63 1.86 18.49
CA VAL A 91 6.47 0.97 17.33
C VAL A 91 5.21 0.11 17.49
N GLU A 92 5.00 -0.49 18.65
CA GLU A 92 3.83 -1.33 18.91
C GLU A 92 2.51 -0.54 18.96
N VAL A 93 2.54 0.70 19.46
CA VAL A 93 1.38 1.61 19.40
C VAL A 93 1.04 1.93 17.95
N PHE A 94 2.03 2.25 17.12
CA PHE A 94 1.84 2.55 15.71
C PHE A 94 1.28 1.32 14.95
N ARG A 95 1.84 0.13 15.16
CA ARG A 95 1.33 -1.11 14.54
C ARG A 95 -0.12 -1.40 14.90
N ARG A 96 -0.47 -1.25 16.16
CA ARG A 96 -1.87 -1.43 16.60
C ARG A 96 -2.82 -0.42 15.97
N GLU A 97 -2.36 0.79 15.74
CA GLU A 97 -3.17 1.84 15.11
C GLU A 97 -3.38 1.55 13.61
N THR A 98 -2.33 1.19 12.86
CA THR A 98 -2.47 0.83 11.44
C THR A 98 -3.34 -0.41 11.25
N ASP A 99 -3.20 -1.42 12.11
CA ASP A 99 -4.05 -2.62 12.13
C ASP A 99 -5.54 -2.28 12.44
N ARG A 100 -5.78 -1.38 13.40
CA ARG A 100 -7.13 -0.89 13.73
C ARG A 100 -7.75 -0.17 12.52
N ILE A 101 -7.00 0.75 11.91
CA ILE A 101 -7.47 1.50 10.74
C ILE A 101 -7.75 0.55 9.56
N SER A 102 -6.87 -0.42 9.31
CA SER A 102 -7.07 -1.40 8.23
C SER A 102 -8.31 -2.25 8.44
N ARG A 103 -8.61 -2.65 9.68
CA ARG A 103 -9.87 -3.35 10.01
C ARG A 103 -11.09 -2.46 9.79
N GLU A 104 -11.06 -1.21 10.26
CA GLU A 104 -12.16 -0.26 10.04
C GLU A 104 -12.40 0.01 8.54
N LYS A 105 -11.33 0.17 7.75
CA LYS A 105 -11.42 0.31 6.30
C LYS A 105 -12.05 -0.93 5.63
N ARG A 106 -11.68 -2.14 6.07
CA ARG A 106 -12.29 -3.38 5.62
C ARG A 106 -13.79 -3.42 5.91
N ASP A 107 -14.19 -3.08 7.14
CA ASP A 107 -15.59 -3.08 7.56
C ASP A 107 -16.42 -2.06 6.73
N ILE A 108 -15.85 -0.88 6.47
CA ILE A 108 -16.47 0.13 5.60
C ILE A 108 -16.64 -0.40 4.17
N ALA A 109 -15.60 -1.04 3.61
CA ALA A 109 -15.65 -1.64 2.28
C ALA A 109 -16.73 -2.73 2.19
N GLU A 110 -16.75 -3.67 3.15
CA GLU A 110 -17.72 -4.75 3.20
C GLU A 110 -19.15 -4.23 3.32
N LEU A 111 -19.41 -3.34 4.27
CA LEU A 111 -20.72 -2.73 4.48
C LEU A 111 -21.20 -1.96 3.25
N SER A 112 -20.29 -1.24 2.60
CA SER A 112 -20.59 -0.45 1.41
C SER A 112 -20.99 -1.33 0.23
N ILE A 113 -20.27 -2.41 -0.02
CA ILE A 113 -20.59 -3.36 -1.08
C ILE A 113 -21.86 -4.14 -0.75
N ALA A 114 -21.97 -4.68 0.46
CA ALA A 114 -23.16 -5.43 0.89
C ALA A 114 -24.44 -4.59 0.74
N SER A 115 -24.45 -3.35 1.26
CA SER A 115 -25.60 -2.46 1.16
C SER A 115 -25.90 -2.02 -0.28
N THR A 116 -24.88 -1.97 -1.16
CA THR A 116 -25.05 -1.68 -2.58
C THR A 116 -25.74 -2.85 -3.29
N VAL A 117 -25.26 -4.07 -3.07
CA VAL A 117 -25.87 -5.27 -3.66
C VAL A 117 -27.27 -5.51 -3.11
N ASP A 118 -27.51 -5.26 -1.82
CA ASP A 118 -28.80 -5.48 -1.16
C ASP A 118 -29.95 -4.67 -1.78
N ILE A 119 -29.69 -3.50 -2.31
CA ILE A 119 -30.72 -2.65 -2.95
C ILE A 119 -30.89 -2.91 -4.45
N MET A 120 -30.07 -3.78 -5.05
CA MET A 120 -30.15 -4.09 -6.47
C MET A 120 -31.30 -5.08 -6.77
N PRO A 121 -32.06 -4.86 -7.86
CA PRO A 121 -33.06 -5.84 -8.29
C PRO A 121 -32.46 -7.21 -8.63
N GLU A 122 -31.21 -7.22 -9.11
CA GLU A 122 -30.47 -8.42 -9.53
C GLU A 122 -29.63 -9.04 -8.40
N LYS A 123 -29.88 -8.69 -7.14
CA LYS A 123 -29.13 -9.14 -5.96
C LYS A 123 -28.79 -10.63 -5.98
N ASP A 124 -29.79 -11.49 -6.17
CA ASP A 124 -29.61 -12.94 -6.10
C ASP A 124 -28.68 -13.44 -7.23
N VAL A 125 -28.73 -12.81 -8.41
CA VAL A 125 -27.85 -13.13 -9.54
C VAL A 125 -26.42 -12.70 -9.23
N ILE A 126 -26.23 -11.52 -8.65
CA ILE A 126 -24.91 -11.01 -8.24
C ILE A 126 -24.31 -11.93 -7.16
N LEU A 127 -25.09 -12.29 -6.14
CA LEU A 127 -24.63 -13.20 -5.07
C LEU A 127 -24.28 -14.60 -5.59
N ALA A 128 -24.89 -15.03 -6.69
CA ALA A 128 -24.59 -16.32 -7.32
C ALA A 128 -23.38 -16.28 -8.26
N LYS A 129 -23.10 -15.14 -8.92
CA LYS A 129 -22.16 -15.06 -10.06
C LYS A 129 -21.03 -14.04 -9.90
N ALA A 130 -20.90 -13.37 -8.77
CA ALA A 130 -19.87 -12.39 -8.55
C ALA A 130 -19.19 -12.55 -7.20
N CYS A 131 -17.89 -12.28 -7.13
CA CYS A 131 -17.18 -12.09 -5.88
C CYS A 131 -16.46 -10.74 -5.88
N PHE A 132 -16.31 -10.19 -4.68
CA PHE A 132 -15.61 -8.95 -4.42
C PHE A 132 -14.37 -9.25 -3.60
N LEU A 133 -13.23 -8.76 -4.06
CA LEU A 133 -11.94 -8.89 -3.38
C LEU A 133 -11.49 -7.52 -2.91
N LEU A 134 -10.96 -7.45 -1.71
CA LEU A 134 -10.27 -6.28 -1.18
C LEU A 134 -8.77 -6.39 -1.50
N ALA A 135 -8.16 -5.29 -1.91
CA ALA A 135 -6.74 -5.20 -2.25
C ALA A 135 -6.10 -3.94 -1.62
N GLY A 136 -4.91 -3.57 -2.03
CA GLY A 136 -4.22 -2.35 -1.59
C GLY A 136 -3.70 -2.39 -0.16
N ASP A 137 -3.47 -1.22 0.44
CA ASP A 137 -2.85 -1.06 1.76
C ASP A 137 -3.61 -1.78 2.88
N VAL A 138 -4.92 -1.95 2.72
CA VAL A 138 -5.78 -2.63 3.70
C VAL A 138 -5.39 -4.09 3.90
N VAL A 139 -4.95 -4.79 2.85
CA VAL A 139 -4.57 -6.21 2.96
C VAL A 139 -3.18 -6.43 3.55
N TYR A 140 -2.38 -5.36 3.66
CA TYR A 140 -1.05 -5.38 4.28
C TYR A 140 -1.04 -4.87 5.72
N ASP A 141 -2.20 -4.49 6.27
CA ASP A 141 -2.34 -3.82 7.58
C ASP A 141 -1.53 -2.50 7.66
N MET A 142 -1.47 -1.77 6.53
CA MET A 142 -0.71 -0.53 6.40
C MET A 142 -1.58 0.69 6.07
N SER A 143 -2.88 0.58 6.27
CA SER A 143 -3.78 1.71 6.07
C SER A 143 -3.54 2.82 7.08
N HIS A 144 -3.74 4.05 6.63
CA HIS A 144 -3.64 5.25 7.45
C HIS A 144 -4.91 6.10 7.32
N ALA A 145 -5.13 6.99 8.27
CA ALA A 145 -6.27 7.92 8.30
C ALA A 145 -5.88 9.38 7.99
N VAL A 146 -4.61 9.64 7.61
CA VAL A 146 -4.14 11.00 7.32
C VAL A 146 -4.90 11.56 6.12
N PRO A 147 -5.57 12.72 6.25
CA PRO A 147 -6.35 13.30 5.18
C PRO A 147 -5.50 13.65 3.96
N ARG A 148 -6.00 13.33 2.77
CA ARG A 148 -5.38 13.68 1.49
C ARG A 148 -6.42 14.15 0.48
N PRO A 149 -6.06 14.93 -0.55
CA PRO A 149 -6.99 15.24 -1.63
C PRO A 149 -7.23 14.01 -2.52
N GLU A 150 -8.50 13.74 -2.85
CA GLU A 150 -8.86 12.78 -3.90
C GLU A 150 -8.47 13.33 -5.27
N LYS A 151 -7.88 12.48 -6.13
CA LYS A 151 -7.19 12.91 -7.37
C LYS A 151 -8.11 13.55 -8.42
N SER A 152 -9.37 13.14 -8.49
CA SER A 152 -10.30 13.60 -9.55
C SER A 152 -11.10 14.82 -9.16
N THR A 153 -11.48 14.96 -7.90
CA THR A 153 -12.33 16.04 -7.38
C THR A 153 -11.57 17.05 -6.54
N GLY A 154 -10.44 16.67 -5.96
CA GLY A 154 -9.69 17.47 -4.97
C GLY A 154 -10.37 17.51 -3.60
N GLU A 155 -11.44 16.74 -3.37
CA GLU A 155 -12.08 16.64 -2.07
C GLU A 155 -11.18 15.92 -1.07
N MET A 156 -11.22 16.34 0.20
CA MET A 156 -10.41 15.71 1.25
C MET A 156 -11.02 14.38 1.66
N VAL A 157 -10.23 13.29 1.55
CA VAL A 157 -10.59 11.93 1.97
C VAL A 157 -9.74 11.48 3.15
N HIS A 158 -10.24 10.46 3.88
CA HIS A 158 -9.58 9.91 5.05
C HIS A 158 -8.58 8.80 4.65
N GLY A 159 -7.34 9.20 4.40
CA GLY A 159 -6.20 8.30 4.25
C GLY A 159 -6.28 7.35 3.07
N SER A 160 -5.98 6.06 3.31
CA SER A 160 -5.94 5.01 2.29
C SER A 160 -7.30 4.80 1.62
N ASP A 161 -7.29 4.57 0.31
CA ASP A 161 -8.45 4.19 -0.48
C ASP A 161 -8.86 2.72 -0.26
N LEU A 162 -10.06 2.39 -0.73
CA LEU A 162 -10.63 1.06 -0.67
C LEU A 162 -10.55 0.45 -2.07
N ASP A 163 -9.49 -0.32 -2.32
CA ASP A 163 -9.27 -1.01 -3.60
C ASP A 163 -10.13 -2.26 -3.70
N ILE A 164 -11.09 -2.28 -4.63
CA ILE A 164 -12.04 -3.40 -4.79
C ILE A 164 -11.96 -3.99 -6.19
N ILE A 165 -11.69 -5.29 -6.28
CA ILE A 165 -11.78 -6.04 -7.53
C ILE A 165 -13.05 -6.87 -7.50
N VAL A 166 -13.90 -6.66 -8.50
CA VAL A 166 -15.10 -7.47 -8.71
C VAL A 166 -14.83 -8.45 -9.82
N VAL A 167 -14.95 -9.75 -9.54
CA VAL A 167 -14.86 -10.80 -10.55
C VAL A 167 -16.25 -11.39 -10.76
N VAL A 168 -16.67 -11.43 -12.01
CA VAL A 168 -17.97 -11.97 -12.42
C VAL A 168 -17.79 -13.17 -13.36
N GLU A 169 -18.71 -14.13 -13.27
CA GLU A 169 -18.79 -15.26 -14.20
C GLU A 169 -18.99 -14.79 -15.64
N ASP A 170 -18.44 -15.55 -16.60
CA ASP A 170 -18.50 -15.21 -18.02
C ASP A 170 -19.93 -15.25 -18.60
N ASP A 171 -20.83 -15.98 -17.97
CA ASP A 171 -22.25 -16.10 -18.33
C ASP A 171 -23.16 -15.10 -17.60
N LEU A 172 -22.59 -14.13 -16.86
CA LEU A 172 -23.37 -13.04 -16.29
C LEU A 172 -23.89 -12.14 -17.41
N ASP A 173 -25.20 -11.85 -17.38
CA ASP A 173 -25.82 -10.96 -18.37
C ASP A 173 -25.09 -9.58 -18.36
N PRO A 174 -24.63 -9.10 -19.53
CA PRO A 174 -23.98 -7.79 -19.65
C PRO A 174 -24.81 -6.62 -19.11
N GLU A 175 -26.14 -6.72 -19.11
CA GLU A 175 -27.02 -5.70 -18.52
C GLU A 175 -26.92 -5.68 -16.99
N VAL A 176 -26.86 -6.87 -16.37
CA VAL A 176 -26.65 -7.01 -14.93
C VAL A 176 -25.27 -6.48 -14.53
N SER A 177 -24.24 -6.78 -15.31
CA SER A 177 -22.88 -6.26 -15.08
C SER A 177 -22.84 -4.73 -15.18
N ARG A 178 -23.52 -4.12 -16.15
CA ARG A 178 -23.65 -2.66 -16.27
C ARG A 178 -24.46 -2.05 -15.13
N SER A 179 -25.52 -2.73 -14.70
CA SER A 179 -26.31 -2.32 -13.52
C SER A 179 -25.43 -2.28 -12.29
N LEU A 180 -24.65 -3.34 -12.04
CA LEU A 180 -23.70 -3.42 -10.91
C LEU A 180 -22.69 -2.26 -10.93
N ASP A 181 -22.06 -1.99 -12.08
CA ASP A 181 -21.12 -0.89 -12.28
C ASP A 181 -21.77 0.46 -11.89
N ASN A 182 -22.97 0.73 -12.37
CA ASN A 182 -23.70 1.95 -12.04
C ASN A 182 -24.01 2.09 -10.54
N TYR A 183 -24.38 0.98 -9.86
CA TYR A 183 -24.67 1.01 -8.44
C TYR A 183 -23.42 1.24 -7.60
N ILE A 184 -22.30 0.58 -7.93
CA ILE A 184 -21.01 0.82 -7.26
C ILE A 184 -20.53 2.25 -7.51
N HIS A 185 -20.66 2.76 -8.74
CA HIS A 185 -20.27 4.13 -9.07
C HIS A 185 -21.06 5.16 -8.24
N LYS A 186 -22.36 4.98 -8.08
CA LYS A 186 -23.19 5.82 -7.19
C LYS A 186 -22.74 5.71 -5.73
N ARG A 187 -22.41 4.50 -5.26
CA ARG A 187 -21.91 4.29 -3.90
C ARG A 187 -20.57 4.99 -3.68
N LYS A 188 -19.63 4.88 -4.63
CA LYS A 188 -18.34 5.61 -4.60
C LYS A 188 -18.57 7.10 -4.36
N HIS A 189 -19.47 7.73 -5.12
CA HIS A 189 -19.79 9.14 -4.97
C HIS A 189 -20.40 9.46 -3.60
N LEU A 190 -21.34 8.64 -3.12
CA LEU A 190 -21.96 8.85 -1.81
C LEU A 190 -20.98 8.73 -0.65
N LEU A 191 -20.06 7.74 -0.69
CA LEU A 191 -19.02 7.58 0.32
C LEU A 191 -18.06 8.76 0.33
N LEU A 192 -17.64 9.24 -0.85
CA LEU A 192 -16.77 10.40 -0.97
C LEU A 192 -17.39 11.64 -0.31
N VAL A 193 -18.65 11.92 -0.60
CA VAL A 193 -19.33 13.14 -0.13
C VAL A 193 -19.73 13.06 1.35
N ASN A 194 -20.24 11.90 1.80
CA ASN A 194 -20.83 11.77 3.14
C ASN A 194 -19.79 11.31 4.19
N ASP A 195 -18.93 10.37 3.81
CA ASP A 195 -18.05 9.67 4.75
C ASP A 195 -16.57 10.04 4.53
N ARG A 196 -16.27 10.77 3.45
CA ARG A 196 -14.89 11.11 3.01
C ARG A 196 -14.03 9.87 2.80
N GLU A 197 -14.65 8.80 2.32
CA GLU A 197 -13.97 7.57 1.96
C GLU A 197 -13.92 7.41 0.44
N GLU A 198 -12.78 6.95 -0.07
CA GLU A 198 -12.57 6.74 -1.50
C GLU A 198 -12.62 5.23 -1.80
N ILE A 199 -13.46 4.86 -2.79
CA ILE A 199 -13.45 3.51 -3.38
C ILE A 199 -12.86 3.58 -4.76
N ASP A 200 -11.83 2.79 -5.02
CA ASP A 200 -11.39 2.44 -6.36
C ASP A 200 -11.76 1.00 -6.69
N TYR A 201 -12.43 0.81 -7.85
CA TYR A 201 -12.92 -0.51 -8.20
C TYR A 201 -12.73 -0.84 -9.67
N LEU A 202 -12.62 -2.14 -9.97
CA LEU A 202 -12.58 -2.69 -11.31
C LEU A 202 -13.46 -3.94 -11.40
N ILE A 203 -14.32 -4.01 -12.42
CA ILE A 203 -15.11 -5.21 -12.71
C ILE A 203 -14.42 -5.99 -13.84
N LYS A 204 -14.25 -7.30 -13.65
CA LYS A 204 -13.59 -8.20 -14.61
C LYS A 204 -14.42 -9.48 -14.75
N SER A 205 -14.50 -10.01 -15.98
CA SER A 205 -15.02 -11.36 -16.20
C SER A 205 -13.96 -12.42 -15.82
N MET A 206 -14.38 -13.65 -15.59
CA MET A 206 -13.49 -14.78 -15.33
C MET A 206 -12.55 -15.04 -16.53
N SER A 207 -13.02 -14.86 -17.77
CA SER A 207 -12.18 -14.93 -18.99
C SER A 207 -11.08 -13.85 -18.96
N ARG A 208 -11.39 -12.65 -18.50
CA ARG A 208 -10.40 -11.58 -18.34
C ARG A 208 -9.38 -11.89 -17.26
N VAL A 209 -9.79 -12.54 -16.17
CA VAL A 209 -8.88 -13.05 -15.13
C VAL A 209 -7.88 -14.02 -15.75
N ARG A 210 -8.36 -15.05 -16.51
CA ARG A 210 -7.48 -16.04 -17.18
C ARG A 210 -6.50 -15.38 -18.15
N GLU A 211 -6.96 -14.40 -18.92
CA GLU A 211 -6.07 -13.63 -19.83
C GLU A 211 -4.95 -12.92 -19.05
N GLN A 212 -5.28 -12.26 -17.95
CA GLN A 212 -4.32 -11.52 -17.14
C GLN A 212 -3.31 -12.43 -16.43
N LEU A 213 -3.72 -13.64 -16.02
CA LEU A 213 -2.84 -14.62 -15.37
C LEU A 213 -1.74 -15.19 -16.29
N ASN A 214 -1.79 -14.94 -17.62
CA ASN A 214 -0.65 -15.24 -18.49
C ASN A 214 0.64 -14.51 -18.09
N PHE A 215 0.54 -13.41 -17.36
CA PHE A 215 1.69 -12.67 -16.81
C PHE A 215 2.66 -12.15 -17.90
N ASP A 216 2.16 -11.88 -19.08
CA ASP A 216 2.91 -11.63 -20.31
C ASP A 216 3.34 -10.17 -20.51
N LYS A 217 2.71 -9.25 -19.81
CA LYS A 217 2.96 -7.80 -19.89
C LYS A 217 2.76 -7.14 -18.53
N PHE A 218 3.33 -5.96 -18.33
CA PHE A 218 3.28 -5.23 -17.07
C PHE A 218 1.87 -5.14 -16.46
N SER A 219 0.85 -4.77 -17.27
CA SER A 219 -0.53 -4.69 -16.76
C SER A 219 -1.11 -6.04 -16.33
N SER A 220 -0.70 -7.15 -16.97
CA SER A 220 -1.06 -8.50 -16.56
C SER A 220 -0.35 -8.92 -15.28
N MET A 221 0.93 -8.54 -15.12
CA MET A 221 1.70 -8.78 -13.89
C MET A 221 1.07 -8.08 -12.69
N VAL A 222 0.72 -6.79 -12.84
CA VAL A 222 0.03 -6.02 -11.78
C VAL A 222 -1.31 -6.64 -11.44
N ALA A 223 -2.12 -6.99 -12.45
CA ALA A 223 -3.42 -7.62 -12.23
C ALA A 223 -3.31 -8.97 -11.53
N SER A 224 -2.33 -9.81 -11.92
CA SER A 224 -2.07 -11.11 -11.29
C SER A 224 -1.65 -10.96 -9.82
N LYS A 225 -0.78 -9.97 -9.53
CA LYS A 225 -0.38 -9.66 -8.15
C LYS A 225 -1.59 -9.27 -7.29
N ILE A 226 -2.45 -8.38 -7.79
CA ILE A 226 -3.66 -7.96 -7.08
C ILE A 226 -4.60 -9.16 -6.83
N LEU A 227 -4.77 -10.06 -7.81
CA LEU A 227 -5.59 -11.26 -7.65
C LEU A 227 -4.98 -12.26 -6.65
N TYR A 228 -3.66 -12.38 -6.61
CA TYR A 228 -2.92 -13.21 -5.65
C TYR A 228 -3.10 -12.71 -4.22
N GLU A 229 -2.86 -11.43 -3.98
CA GLU A 229 -2.90 -10.81 -2.65
C GLU A 229 -4.33 -10.50 -2.18
N GLY A 230 -5.25 -10.25 -3.10
CA GLY A 230 -6.62 -9.87 -2.80
C GLY A 230 -7.31 -10.85 -1.86
N GLN A 231 -7.99 -10.31 -0.86
CA GLN A 231 -8.74 -11.06 0.15
C GLN A 231 -10.23 -11.04 -0.15
N PHE A 232 -10.94 -12.12 0.20
CA PHE A 232 -12.39 -12.16 0.05
C PHE A 232 -13.04 -11.04 0.88
N LEU A 233 -13.90 -10.27 0.21
CA LEU A 233 -14.69 -9.22 0.84
C LEU A 233 -16.16 -9.59 0.93
N TYR A 234 -16.81 -9.93 -0.21
CA TYR A 234 -18.24 -10.16 -0.28
C TYR A 234 -18.62 -11.02 -1.50
N GLY A 235 -19.84 -11.57 -1.54
CA GLY A 235 -20.42 -12.27 -2.70
C GLY A 235 -20.15 -13.78 -2.71
N ASN A 236 -19.95 -14.36 -3.89
CA ASN A 236 -19.81 -15.80 -4.07
C ASN A 236 -18.40 -16.30 -3.71
N LYS A 237 -18.32 -17.14 -2.68
CA LYS A 237 -17.06 -17.75 -2.24
C LYS A 237 -16.51 -18.79 -3.22
N GLU A 238 -17.34 -19.43 -4.01
CA GLU A 238 -16.92 -20.42 -5.00
C GLU A 238 -16.21 -19.72 -6.17
N VAL A 239 -16.76 -18.59 -6.65
CA VAL A 239 -16.09 -17.73 -7.65
C VAL A 239 -14.76 -17.22 -7.11
N PHE A 240 -14.69 -16.77 -5.86
CA PHE A 240 -13.44 -16.37 -5.24
C PHE A 240 -12.43 -17.53 -5.21
N GLN A 241 -12.86 -18.73 -4.81
CA GLN A 241 -11.97 -19.89 -4.76
C GLN A 241 -11.48 -20.30 -6.15
N GLU A 242 -12.33 -20.20 -7.18
CA GLU A 242 -11.89 -20.42 -8.56
C GLU A 242 -10.80 -19.44 -8.98
N VAL A 243 -10.95 -18.15 -8.65
CA VAL A 243 -9.88 -17.15 -8.90
C VAL A 243 -8.57 -17.56 -8.22
N LYS A 244 -8.63 -17.99 -6.95
CA LYS A 244 -7.41 -18.41 -6.23
C LYS A 244 -6.81 -19.69 -6.82
N ASN A 245 -7.61 -20.65 -7.21
CA ASN A 245 -7.14 -21.87 -7.88
C ASN A 245 -6.44 -21.55 -9.21
N LEU A 246 -7.01 -20.65 -10.02
CA LEU A 246 -6.37 -20.19 -11.27
C LEU A 246 -5.04 -19.47 -10.99
N VAL A 247 -4.96 -18.64 -9.97
CA VAL A 247 -3.70 -17.98 -9.56
C VAL A 247 -2.61 -19.01 -9.27
N GLU A 248 -2.93 -20.09 -8.56
CA GLU A 248 -2.00 -21.20 -8.27
C GLU A 248 -1.66 -21.99 -9.56
N GLU A 249 -2.66 -22.35 -10.36
CA GLU A 249 -2.50 -23.11 -11.61
C GLU A 249 -1.56 -22.40 -12.60
N TYR A 250 -1.65 -21.09 -12.71
CA TYR A 250 -0.79 -20.27 -13.57
C TYR A 250 0.61 -20.00 -12.95
N GLY A 251 0.89 -20.54 -11.78
CA GLY A 251 2.18 -20.38 -11.08
C GLY A 251 2.51 -18.94 -10.68
N ILE A 252 1.49 -18.15 -10.40
CA ILE A 252 1.68 -16.73 -10.03
C ILE A 252 2.50 -16.56 -8.75
N PRO A 253 2.29 -17.37 -7.68
CA PRO A 253 3.09 -17.26 -6.46
C PRO A 253 4.60 -17.39 -6.73
N ASP A 254 5.01 -18.37 -7.55
CA ASP A 254 6.42 -18.57 -7.89
C ASP A 254 7.00 -17.41 -8.70
N LYS A 255 6.23 -16.91 -9.69
CA LYS A 255 6.63 -15.75 -10.52
C LYS A 255 6.82 -14.50 -9.66
N LEU A 256 5.89 -14.22 -8.75
CA LEU A 256 5.98 -13.09 -7.83
C LEU A 256 7.12 -13.27 -6.82
N GLY A 257 7.33 -14.50 -6.32
CA GLY A 257 8.43 -14.80 -5.41
C GLY A 257 9.82 -14.58 -6.02
N VAL A 258 9.99 -14.76 -7.34
CA VAL A 258 11.23 -14.39 -8.04
C VAL A 258 11.41 -12.87 -8.04
N LEU A 259 10.36 -12.11 -8.41
CA LEU A 259 10.39 -10.65 -8.44
C LEU A 259 10.60 -10.05 -7.04
N GLU A 260 10.03 -10.65 -6.01
CA GLU A 260 10.20 -10.19 -4.63
C GLU A 260 11.67 -10.35 -4.16
N LYS A 261 12.30 -11.48 -4.46
CA LYS A 261 13.73 -11.68 -4.15
C LYS A 261 14.63 -10.67 -4.86
N GLU A 262 14.32 -10.36 -6.13
CA GLU A 262 15.01 -9.33 -6.89
C GLU A 262 14.81 -7.94 -6.27
N ALA A 263 13.58 -7.61 -5.89
CA ALA A 263 13.24 -6.35 -5.22
C ALA A 263 13.96 -6.18 -3.88
N ILE A 264 14.06 -7.26 -3.08
CA ILE A 264 14.82 -7.27 -1.81
C ILE A 264 16.30 -7.00 -2.08
N HIS A 265 16.91 -7.73 -3.02
CA HIS A 265 18.31 -7.54 -3.36
C HIS A 265 18.62 -6.13 -3.86
N ASN A 266 17.79 -5.60 -4.77
CA ASN A 266 17.94 -4.23 -5.28
C ASN A 266 17.79 -3.18 -4.18
N ARG A 267 16.90 -3.42 -3.20
CA ARG A 267 16.75 -2.55 -2.05
C ARG A 267 17.99 -2.53 -1.16
N GLU A 268 18.59 -3.68 -0.88
CA GLU A 268 19.83 -3.80 -0.10
C GLU A 268 20.99 -3.06 -0.78
N LEU A 269 21.12 -3.22 -2.10
CA LEU A 269 22.13 -2.49 -2.89
C LEU A 269 21.89 -0.98 -2.86
N ALA A 270 20.64 -0.54 -3.02
CA ALA A 270 20.29 0.88 -2.97
C ALA A 270 20.59 1.50 -1.60
N GLU A 271 20.24 0.82 -0.51
CA GLU A 271 20.54 1.27 0.85
C GLU A 271 22.05 1.40 1.07
N ALA A 272 22.85 0.40 0.66
CA ALA A 272 24.30 0.45 0.77
C ALA A 272 24.90 1.61 -0.02
N GLN A 273 24.50 1.78 -1.30
CA GLN A 273 24.96 2.88 -2.13
C GLN A 273 24.64 4.25 -1.53
N LEU A 274 23.39 4.43 -1.07
CA LEU A 274 22.94 5.70 -0.49
C LEU A 274 23.66 6.06 0.81
N LEU A 275 24.14 5.08 1.59
CA LEU A 275 24.92 5.33 2.81
C LEU A 275 26.34 5.80 2.52
N ASP A 276 26.89 5.42 1.36
CA ASP A 276 28.28 5.78 0.95
C ASP A 276 28.36 7.06 0.09
N ILE A 277 27.22 7.61 -0.33
CA ILE A 277 27.20 8.82 -1.17
C ILE A 277 27.64 10.06 -0.38
N ASP A 278 28.58 10.81 -0.94
CA ASP A 278 28.90 12.16 -0.47
C ASP A 278 27.82 13.14 -0.94
N MET A 279 27.20 13.84 0.00
CA MET A 279 26.11 14.80 -0.23
C MET A 279 26.51 16.02 -1.10
N GLU A 280 27.80 16.23 -1.35
CA GLU A 280 28.25 17.24 -2.29
C GLU A 280 28.03 16.83 -3.77
N THR A 281 27.70 15.55 -4.01
CA THR A 281 27.46 14.97 -5.33
C THR A 281 25.96 14.92 -5.62
N GLU A 282 25.31 16.03 -5.91
CA GLU A 282 23.92 16.10 -6.37
C GLU A 282 23.76 15.45 -7.75
N SER A 283 23.47 14.16 -7.79
CA SER A 283 23.02 13.49 -9.01
C SER A 283 21.57 13.03 -8.82
N SER A 284 20.70 13.40 -9.76
CA SER A 284 19.29 12.98 -9.79
C SER A 284 19.12 11.44 -9.84
N GLU A 285 20.16 10.70 -10.22
CA GLU A 285 20.17 9.24 -10.26
C GLU A 285 20.03 8.62 -8.87
N TYR A 286 20.67 9.22 -7.86
CA TYR A 286 20.58 8.72 -6.48
C TYR A 286 19.19 8.96 -5.85
N LEU A 287 18.52 10.02 -6.25
CA LEU A 287 17.16 10.28 -5.77
C LEU A 287 16.20 9.18 -6.19
N ASN A 288 16.36 8.58 -7.37
CA ASN A 288 15.55 7.46 -7.84
C ASN A 288 15.77 6.17 -7.02
N LEU A 289 16.92 6.00 -6.35
CA LEU A 289 17.15 4.92 -5.40
C LEU A 289 16.43 5.17 -4.06
N PHE A 290 16.31 6.44 -3.67
CA PHE A 290 15.77 6.84 -2.38
C PHE A 290 14.24 6.87 -2.37
N PHE A 291 13.60 7.36 -3.45
CA PHE A 291 12.15 7.42 -3.57
C PHE A 291 11.70 7.29 -5.02
N THR A 292 10.42 7.02 -5.22
CA THR A 292 9.77 7.05 -6.54
C THR A 292 8.73 8.16 -6.59
N ARG A 293 8.56 8.81 -7.74
CA ARG A 293 7.55 9.86 -7.93
C ARG A 293 6.13 9.40 -7.63
N ALA A 294 5.86 8.12 -7.84
CA ALA A 294 4.54 7.54 -7.54
C ALA A 294 4.19 7.54 -6.04
N GLU A 295 5.19 7.69 -5.15
CA GLU A 295 4.99 7.72 -3.70
C GLU A 295 5.13 9.13 -3.09
N GLU A 296 5.37 10.17 -3.89
CA GLU A 296 5.47 11.55 -3.36
C GLU A 296 4.16 11.97 -2.70
N ASP A 297 3.03 11.57 -3.29
CA ASP A 297 1.69 11.88 -2.76
C ASP A 297 1.27 10.96 -1.58
N GLU A 298 2.07 9.94 -1.24
CA GLU A 298 1.79 8.96 -0.20
C GLU A 298 2.67 9.13 1.06
N ILE A 299 3.43 10.22 1.16
CA ILE A 299 4.27 10.53 2.33
C ILE A 299 3.47 11.45 3.26
N TYR A 300 3.28 11.00 4.49
CA TYR A 300 2.49 11.69 5.53
C TYR A 300 3.32 11.99 6.76
#